data_33bdc73e2c4547a0a4c03a6fb3b2f07d
#
_entry.id   33bdc73e2c4547a0a4c03a6fb3b2f07d
#
_cell.length_a   1.000
_cell.length_b   1.000
_cell.length_c   1.000
_cell.angle_alpha   90.00
_cell.angle_beta   90.00
_cell.angle_gamma   90.00
#
_symmetry.space_group_name_H-M   'P 1'
#
loop_
_entity.id
_entity.type
_entity.pdbx_description
1 polymer ?
#
loop_
_entity_poly.entity_id
_entity_poly.type
_entity_poly.pdbx_seq_one_letter_code
_entity_poly.pdbx_strand_id
1 'polypeptide(L)'
;DLTSMLGAQQQTGTTTSTASSIDTSVCTSGDSANKYTQCRMVATAESLDAVWTEQLPAQAGLKYAKPEFVLWDGTQISSACGNASSAVGPFYCSGDRTVYLDMSFFSEMERSLGAADTPLAEEYIVAHEFGHHIQHLTGQMAKADRSGSGATSDSVRLELQADCYAGIWVNHASSTPDPDTGKPFLNRPSSEEIKGALGAAEAVGDDHIQERAKGHVDSDTWTHGSSEQRVRWFTTGMNSGSV
;
A
#
# COMPACT_ATOMS: atom_id res chain seq x y z
N ASP A 1 -13.08 14.39 -8.22
CA ASP A 1 -13.35 15.40 -7.19
C ASP A 1 -12.80 14.91 -5.85
N LEU A 2 -11.62 15.42 -5.46
CA LEU A 2 -10.89 15.08 -4.21
C LEU A 2 -11.76 15.22 -2.94
N THR A 3 -12.77 16.03 -2.99
CA THR A 3 -13.69 16.29 -1.88
C THR A 3 -14.67 15.15 -1.59
N SER A 4 -14.92 14.27 -2.55
CA SER A 4 -15.88 13.17 -2.37
C SER A 4 -15.30 11.96 -1.61
N MET A 5 -13.99 11.78 -1.59
CA MET A 5 -13.32 10.71 -0.82
C MET A 5 -13.18 11.03 0.67
N LEU A 6 -13.23 12.31 1.04
CA LEU A 6 -13.03 12.77 2.42
C LEU A 6 -14.32 13.16 3.14
N GLY A 7 -15.47 13.15 2.44
CA GLY A 7 -16.73 13.67 2.94
C GLY A 7 -17.64 12.72 3.72
N ALA A 8 -17.26 11.47 3.96
CA ALA A 8 -18.14 10.47 4.56
C ALA A 8 -17.78 10.12 6.00
N GLN A 9 -17.48 11.11 6.86
CA GLN A 9 -17.43 10.86 8.30
C GLN A 9 -18.22 11.90 9.10
N GLN A 10 -19.55 11.79 9.01
CA GLN A 10 -20.40 12.16 10.12
C GLN A 10 -21.02 10.88 10.67
N GLN A 11 -20.39 10.33 11.69
CA GLN A 11 -21.03 9.35 12.54
C GLN A 11 -21.03 9.79 14.00
N THR A 12 -22.24 10.00 14.47
CA THR A 12 -22.60 10.11 15.85
C THR A 12 -22.31 8.78 16.58
N GLY A 13 -21.24 8.75 17.32
CA GLY A 13 -20.89 7.64 18.19
C GLY A 13 -19.72 8.07 19.05
N THR A 14 -19.99 8.33 20.34
CA THR A 14 -19.04 8.73 21.37
C THR A 14 -17.99 7.63 21.57
N THR A 15 -16.88 7.72 20.85
CA THR A 15 -15.64 7.04 21.20
C THR A 15 -14.51 8.04 20.97
N THR A 16 -13.74 8.28 21.99
CA THR A 16 -12.58 9.17 22.02
C THR A 16 -11.50 8.59 21.08
N SER A 17 -11.58 8.89 19.81
CA SER A 17 -10.54 8.61 18.83
C SER A 17 -9.52 9.74 18.93
N THR A 18 -8.30 9.42 19.32
CA THR A 18 -7.17 10.36 19.41
C THR A 18 -6.43 10.52 18.08
N ALA A 19 -6.97 9.98 16.99
CA ALA A 19 -6.40 10.19 15.66
C ALA A 19 -6.61 11.64 15.23
N SER A 20 -5.52 12.35 14.90
CA SER A 20 -5.61 13.67 14.28
C SER A 20 -5.98 13.51 12.81
N SER A 21 -6.91 14.36 12.34
CA SER A 21 -7.27 14.42 10.93
C SER A 21 -6.12 15.03 10.12
N ILE A 22 -5.73 14.39 9.03
CA ILE A 22 -4.75 14.93 8.09
C ILE A 22 -5.46 15.97 7.20
N ASP A 23 -4.88 17.17 7.14
CA ASP A 23 -5.39 18.23 6.25
C ASP A 23 -5.02 17.93 4.79
N THR A 24 -6.03 17.62 3.98
CA THR A 24 -5.90 17.39 2.54
C THR A 24 -6.48 18.54 1.70
N SER A 25 -6.90 19.63 2.32
CA SER A 25 -7.47 20.80 1.61
C SER A 25 -6.47 21.47 0.65
N VAL A 26 -5.17 21.25 0.87
CA VAL A 26 -4.08 21.73 0.01
C VAL A 26 -3.83 20.86 -1.21
N CYS A 27 -4.48 19.69 -1.30
CA CYS A 27 -4.26 18.69 -2.36
C CYS A 27 -5.13 19.00 -3.58
N THR A 28 -4.79 20.07 -4.30
CA THR A 28 -5.60 20.60 -5.41
C THR A 28 -4.96 20.42 -6.79
N SER A 29 -3.75 19.91 -6.87
CA SER A 29 -3.00 19.78 -8.13
C SER A 29 -1.88 18.75 -8.04
N GLY A 30 -1.32 18.36 -9.19
CA GLY A 30 -0.10 17.53 -9.25
C GLY A 30 1.10 18.16 -8.54
N ASP A 31 1.21 19.49 -8.54
CA ASP A 31 2.26 20.19 -7.81
C ASP A 31 2.14 19.98 -6.29
N SER A 32 0.91 19.90 -5.78
CA SER A 32 0.65 19.56 -4.37
C SER A 32 1.13 18.14 -4.05
N ALA A 33 0.91 17.17 -4.94
CA ALA A 33 1.37 15.79 -4.76
C ALA A 33 2.89 15.69 -4.77
N ASN A 34 3.58 16.51 -5.56
CA ASN A 34 5.05 16.57 -5.55
C ASN A 34 5.61 17.19 -4.27
N LYS A 35 4.86 18.08 -3.63
CA LYS A 35 5.32 18.87 -2.49
C LYS A 35 4.95 18.27 -1.13
N TYR A 36 3.76 17.70 -1.01
CA TYR A 36 3.20 17.23 0.25
C TYR A 36 2.94 15.72 0.20
N THR A 37 3.46 14.99 1.18
CA THR A 37 3.31 13.53 1.26
C THR A 37 1.84 13.11 1.32
N GLN A 38 1.00 13.77 2.11
CA GLN A 38 -0.44 13.46 2.16
C GLN A 38 -1.11 13.61 0.79
N CYS A 39 -0.72 14.60 0.00
CA CYS A 39 -1.28 14.81 -1.34
C CYS A 39 -0.76 13.76 -2.33
N ARG A 40 0.50 13.35 -2.19
CA ARG A 40 1.07 12.24 -2.95
C ARG A 40 0.32 10.94 -2.66
N MET A 41 -0.02 10.67 -1.40
CA MET A 41 -0.77 9.47 -1.01
C MET A 41 -2.18 9.47 -1.61
N VAL A 42 -2.87 10.60 -1.60
CA VAL A 42 -4.19 10.75 -2.25
C VAL A 42 -4.07 10.52 -3.77
N ALA A 43 -3.13 11.17 -4.44
CA ALA A 43 -2.91 11.00 -5.89
C ALA A 43 -2.52 9.55 -6.24
N THR A 44 -1.75 8.88 -5.38
CA THR A 44 -1.41 7.46 -5.54
C THR A 44 -2.63 6.57 -5.45
N ALA A 45 -3.52 6.80 -4.48
CA ALA A 45 -4.78 6.07 -4.35
C ALA A 45 -5.68 6.26 -5.58
N GLU A 46 -5.78 7.47 -6.11
CA GLU A 46 -6.53 7.76 -7.33
C GLU A 46 -5.92 7.07 -8.56
N SER A 47 -4.59 7.07 -8.69
CA SER A 47 -3.89 6.32 -9.74
C SER A 47 -4.12 4.82 -9.64
N LEU A 48 -4.09 4.26 -8.43
CA LEU A 48 -4.37 2.84 -8.17
C LEU A 48 -5.80 2.49 -8.56
N ASP A 49 -6.77 3.34 -8.21
CA ASP A 49 -8.18 3.17 -8.60
C ASP A 49 -8.33 3.19 -10.12
N ALA A 50 -7.68 4.11 -10.82
CA ALA A 50 -7.73 4.19 -12.28
C ALA A 50 -7.14 2.94 -12.93
N VAL A 51 -5.93 2.52 -12.50
CA VAL A 51 -5.26 1.32 -13.02
C VAL A 51 -6.11 0.07 -12.79
N TRP A 52 -6.59 -0.16 -11.57
CA TRP A 52 -7.34 -1.37 -11.25
C TRP A 52 -8.76 -1.38 -11.86
N THR A 53 -9.37 -0.22 -12.08
CA THR A 53 -10.63 -0.11 -12.83
C THR A 53 -10.47 -0.62 -14.25
N GLU A 54 -9.29 -0.47 -14.85
CA GLU A 54 -8.97 -0.93 -16.19
C GLU A 54 -8.46 -2.38 -16.20
N GLN A 55 -7.48 -2.68 -15.34
CA GLN A 55 -6.74 -3.94 -15.40
C GLN A 55 -7.50 -5.13 -14.80
N LEU A 56 -8.25 -4.95 -13.73
CA LEU A 56 -8.95 -6.07 -13.08
C LEU A 56 -10.04 -6.68 -13.98
N PRO A 57 -10.91 -5.89 -14.66
CA PRO A 57 -11.83 -6.45 -15.64
C PRO A 57 -11.13 -7.05 -16.86
N ALA A 58 -10.09 -6.39 -17.37
CA ALA A 58 -9.39 -6.83 -18.58
C ALA A 58 -8.64 -8.16 -18.39
N GLN A 59 -8.02 -8.35 -17.23
CA GLN A 59 -7.15 -9.50 -16.97
C GLN A 59 -7.81 -10.62 -16.18
N ALA A 60 -8.73 -10.30 -15.27
CA ALA A 60 -9.38 -11.29 -14.39
C ALA A 60 -10.90 -11.42 -14.65
N GLY A 61 -11.49 -10.59 -15.50
CA GLY A 61 -12.93 -10.60 -15.76
C GLY A 61 -13.78 -10.16 -14.56
N LEU A 62 -13.19 -9.50 -13.57
CA LEU A 62 -13.84 -9.07 -12.34
C LEU A 62 -14.02 -7.55 -12.31
N LYS A 63 -15.17 -7.11 -11.83
CA LYS A 63 -15.41 -5.67 -11.65
C LYS A 63 -14.57 -5.17 -10.48
N TYR A 64 -13.86 -4.07 -10.68
CA TYR A 64 -13.20 -3.35 -9.60
C TYR A 64 -14.21 -2.56 -8.77
N ALA A 65 -14.05 -2.60 -7.45
CA ALA A 65 -14.76 -1.76 -6.51
C ALA A 65 -13.71 -1.04 -5.65
N LYS A 66 -13.77 0.27 -5.58
CA LYS A 66 -12.80 1.08 -4.84
C LYS A 66 -12.83 0.74 -3.35
N PRO A 67 -11.67 0.67 -2.67
CA PRO A 67 -11.65 0.66 -1.21
C PRO A 67 -11.89 2.06 -0.67
N GLU A 68 -12.24 2.16 0.60
CA GLU A 68 -12.07 3.40 1.34
C GLU A 68 -10.59 3.62 1.62
N PHE A 69 -10.17 4.89 1.72
CA PHE A 69 -8.79 5.27 1.97
C PHE A 69 -8.71 6.29 3.11
N VAL A 70 -8.05 5.91 4.21
CA VAL A 70 -7.96 6.71 5.42
C VAL A 70 -6.51 7.04 5.73
N LEU A 71 -6.19 8.33 5.74
CA LEU A 71 -4.93 8.85 6.23
C LEU A 71 -5.07 9.23 7.70
N TRP A 72 -4.16 8.76 8.54
CA TRP A 72 -4.15 9.18 9.94
C TRP A 72 -2.74 9.52 10.41
N ASP A 73 -2.68 10.36 11.44
CA ASP A 73 -1.45 10.70 12.15
C ASP A 73 -1.79 10.74 13.63
N GLY A 74 -1.34 9.74 14.36
CA GLY A 74 -1.70 9.60 15.75
C GLY A 74 -1.41 8.21 16.32
N THR A 75 -1.75 8.02 17.58
CA THR A 75 -1.37 6.81 18.31
C THR A 75 -2.31 5.63 18.05
N GLN A 76 -3.56 5.88 17.75
CA GLN A 76 -4.56 4.81 17.56
C GLN A 76 -5.62 5.19 16.53
N ILE A 77 -6.08 4.18 15.78
CA ILE A 77 -7.25 4.23 14.92
C ILE A 77 -8.08 2.97 15.09
N SER A 78 -9.41 3.09 15.00
CA SER A 78 -10.34 1.96 15.04
C SER A 78 -10.80 1.57 13.64
N SER A 79 -10.84 0.27 13.38
CA SER A 79 -11.36 -0.32 12.14
C SER A 79 -12.27 -1.50 12.44
N ALA A 80 -12.94 -2.05 11.42
CA ALA A 80 -13.68 -3.30 11.56
C ALA A 80 -12.77 -4.51 11.88
N CYS A 81 -11.46 -4.39 11.69
CA CYS A 81 -10.46 -5.41 12.02
C CYS A 81 -9.87 -5.24 13.44
N GLY A 82 -10.36 -4.26 14.20
CA GLY A 82 -9.88 -3.94 15.55
C GLY A 82 -9.14 -2.59 15.59
N ASN A 83 -8.57 -2.31 16.76
CA ASN A 83 -7.77 -1.10 16.96
C ASN A 83 -6.35 -1.31 16.48
N ALA A 84 -5.82 -0.36 15.75
CA ALA A 84 -4.43 -0.30 15.34
C ALA A 84 -3.74 0.93 15.91
N SER A 85 -2.44 0.82 16.17
CA SER A 85 -1.56 1.91 16.56
C SER A 85 -0.52 2.16 15.48
N SER A 86 0.24 3.25 15.60
CA SER A 86 1.37 3.54 14.71
C SER A 86 2.41 2.41 14.64
N ALA A 87 2.48 1.54 15.66
CA ALA A 87 3.36 0.37 15.64
C ALA A 87 2.95 -0.71 14.63
N VAL A 88 1.70 -0.71 14.18
CA VAL A 88 1.21 -1.64 13.13
C VAL A 88 1.63 -1.17 11.74
N GLY A 89 1.77 0.15 11.54
CA GLY A 89 1.99 0.75 10.23
C GLY A 89 0.74 0.72 9.34
N PRO A 90 0.92 0.93 8.02
CA PRO A 90 -0.17 0.82 7.04
C PRO A 90 -0.78 -0.57 7.01
N PHE A 91 -2.09 -0.66 6.78
CA PHE A 91 -2.77 -1.94 6.64
C PHE A 91 -4.07 -1.83 5.83
N TYR A 92 -4.48 -2.97 5.28
CA TYR A 92 -5.81 -3.15 4.68
C TYR A 92 -6.72 -3.94 5.62
N CYS A 93 -7.92 -3.44 5.85
CA CYS A 93 -8.95 -4.17 6.58
C CYS A 93 -10.03 -4.68 5.61
N SER A 94 -10.17 -6.01 5.50
CA SER A 94 -11.20 -6.61 4.65
C SER A 94 -12.61 -6.48 5.22
N GLY A 95 -12.75 -6.26 6.53
CA GLY A 95 -14.02 -6.13 7.22
C GLY A 95 -14.79 -4.88 6.84
N ASP A 96 -14.09 -3.78 6.59
CA ASP A 96 -14.67 -2.50 6.14
C ASP A 96 -14.18 -2.08 4.74
N ARG A 97 -13.32 -2.89 4.11
CA ARG A 97 -12.72 -2.63 2.78
C ARG A 97 -11.95 -1.32 2.72
N THR A 98 -11.21 -1.02 3.75
CA THR A 98 -10.49 0.23 3.93
C THR A 98 -8.99 0.01 3.95
N VAL A 99 -8.26 0.84 3.21
CA VAL A 99 -6.81 0.99 3.34
C VAL A 99 -6.54 2.09 4.35
N TYR A 100 -5.83 1.75 5.40
CA TYR A 100 -5.41 2.66 6.47
C TYR A 100 -3.93 2.97 6.33
N LEU A 101 -3.59 4.25 6.19
CA LEU A 101 -2.22 4.70 6.04
C LEU A 101 -1.82 5.63 7.18
N ASP A 102 -0.92 5.14 8.03
CA ASP A 102 -0.28 5.95 9.05
C ASP A 102 0.84 6.80 8.41
N MET A 103 0.66 8.11 8.43
CA MET A 103 1.61 9.05 7.84
C MET A 103 2.97 9.09 8.57
N SER A 104 3.01 8.67 9.85
CA SER A 104 4.26 8.59 10.61
C SER A 104 5.14 7.40 10.19
N PHE A 105 4.57 6.40 9.50
CA PHE A 105 5.26 5.18 9.10
C PHE A 105 6.45 5.45 8.17
N PHE A 106 6.35 6.42 7.27
CA PHE A 106 7.44 6.70 6.32
C PHE A 106 8.73 7.15 7.01
N SER A 107 8.63 8.06 7.97
CA SER A 107 9.80 8.48 8.75
C SER A 107 10.32 7.36 9.67
N GLU A 108 9.45 6.47 10.12
CA GLU A 108 9.83 5.30 10.90
C GLU A 108 10.57 4.26 10.01
N MET A 109 10.09 4.04 8.79
CA MET A 109 10.72 3.15 7.81
C MET A 109 12.16 3.62 7.51
N GLU A 110 12.39 4.92 7.32
CA GLU A 110 13.72 5.48 7.13
C GLU A 110 14.60 5.28 8.37
N ARG A 111 14.12 5.68 9.56
CA ARG A 111 14.90 5.63 10.81
C ARG A 111 15.20 4.20 11.26
N SER A 112 14.18 3.35 11.28
CA SER A 112 14.27 2.04 11.91
C SER A 112 14.67 0.94 10.95
N LEU A 113 14.27 1.03 9.68
CA LEU A 113 14.56 0.01 8.67
C LEU A 113 15.65 0.43 7.68
N GLY A 114 16.03 1.70 7.67
CA GLY A 114 17.09 2.22 6.81
C GLY A 114 16.71 2.32 5.33
N ALA A 115 15.42 2.26 5.01
CA ALA A 115 14.93 2.52 3.66
C ALA A 115 14.98 4.01 3.34
N ALA A 116 15.32 4.36 2.11
CA ALA A 116 15.22 5.75 1.67
C ALA A 116 13.75 6.16 1.58
N ASP A 117 13.42 7.32 2.16
CA ASP A 117 12.11 7.94 2.03
C ASP A 117 12.04 8.68 0.69
N THR A 118 11.68 7.95 -0.37
CA THR A 118 11.54 8.48 -1.72
C THR A 118 10.08 8.41 -2.15
N PRO A 119 9.62 9.29 -3.08
CA PRO A 119 8.23 9.28 -3.53
C PRO A 119 7.72 7.91 -3.94
N LEU A 120 8.43 7.18 -4.79
CA LEU A 120 7.99 5.86 -5.24
C LEU A 120 8.07 4.80 -4.14
N ALA A 121 8.96 4.95 -3.14
CA ALA A 121 8.99 4.08 -1.97
C ALA A 121 7.72 4.23 -1.11
N GLU A 122 7.28 5.47 -0.88
CA GLU A 122 6.00 5.75 -0.21
C GLU A 122 4.81 5.20 -1.01
N GLU A 123 4.79 5.45 -2.31
CA GLU A 123 3.74 4.99 -3.22
C GLU A 123 3.67 3.46 -3.32
N TYR A 124 4.81 2.77 -3.27
CA TYR A 124 4.86 1.30 -3.20
C TYR A 124 4.11 0.76 -1.98
N ILE A 125 4.28 1.36 -0.82
CA ILE A 125 3.58 0.93 0.40
C ILE A 125 2.07 1.02 0.22
N VAL A 126 1.56 2.13 -0.33
CA VAL A 126 0.12 2.29 -0.62
C VAL A 126 -0.34 1.24 -1.65
N ALA A 127 0.44 1.04 -2.71
CA ALA A 127 0.13 0.07 -3.76
C ALA A 127 0.09 -1.37 -3.23
N HIS A 128 0.93 -1.71 -2.26
CA HIS A 128 0.93 -3.00 -1.56
C HIS A 128 -0.39 -3.21 -0.80
N GLU A 129 -0.84 -2.20 -0.04
CA GLU A 129 -2.11 -2.30 0.70
C GLU A 129 -3.33 -2.42 -0.25
N PHE A 130 -3.29 -1.71 -1.39
CA PHE A 130 -4.26 -1.93 -2.46
C PHE A 130 -4.17 -3.35 -3.04
N GLY A 131 -2.98 -3.94 -3.09
CA GLY A 131 -2.79 -5.34 -3.46
C GLY A 131 -3.61 -6.29 -2.59
N HIS A 132 -3.66 -6.07 -1.29
CA HIS A 132 -4.53 -6.82 -0.38
C HIS A 132 -6.01 -6.62 -0.68
N HIS A 133 -6.41 -5.43 -1.08
CA HIS A 133 -7.78 -5.19 -1.55
C HIS A 133 -8.10 -5.98 -2.83
N ILE A 134 -7.18 -6.05 -3.78
CA ILE A 134 -7.34 -6.90 -4.98
C ILE A 134 -7.46 -8.38 -4.59
N GLN A 135 -6.67 -8.88 -3.65
CA GLN A 135 -6.79 -10.25 -3.13
C GLN A 135 -8.16 -10.52 -2.51
N HIS A 136 -8.73 -9.53 -1.84
CA HIS A 136 -10.09 -9.64 -1.31
C HIS A 136 -11.12 -9.73 -2.45
N LEU A 137 -11.04 -8.85 -3.46
CA LEU A 137 -11.97 -8.84 -4.60
C LEU A 137 -11.88 -10.12 -5.44
N THR A 138 -10.69 -10.69 -5.59
CA THR A 138 -10.46 -11.93 -6.35
C THR A 138 -10.72 -13.20 -5.54
N GLY A 139 -11.00 -13.08 -4.24
CA GLY A 139 -11.23 -14.20 -3.33
C GLY A 139 -9.98 -14.97 -2.91
N GLN A 140 -8.77 -14.49 -3.27
CA GLN A 140 -7.51 -15.13 -2.87
C GLN A 140 -7.30 -15.08 -1.36
N MET A 141 -7.62 -13.93 -0.74
CA MET A 141 -7.51 -13.76 0.71
C MET A 141 -8.38 -14.75 1.49
N ALA A 142 -9.56 -15.10 0.98
CA ALA A 142 -10.48 -16.04 1.62
C ALA A 142 -10.04 -17.51 1.48
N LYS A 143 -9.20 -17.83 0.49
CA LYS A 143 -8.69 -19.19 0.25
C LYS A 143 -7.43 -19.51 1.04
N ALA A 144 -6.72 -18.50 1.53
CA ALA A 144 -5.44 -18.66 2.20
C ALA A 144 -5.61 -19.12 3.65
N ASP A 145 -4.80 -20.08 4.07
CA ASP A 145 -4.66 -20.45 5.48
C ASP A 145 -3.66 -19.51 6.18
N ARG A 146 -4.18 -18.51 6.85
CA ARG A 146 -3.39 -17.48 7.54
C ARG A 146 -2.95 -17.87 8.95
N SER A 147 -3.21 -19.09 9.38
CA SER A 147 -2.81 -19.58 10.71
C SER A 147 -1.33 -19.99 10.76
N GLY A 148 -0.69 -20.22 9.62
CA GLY A 148 0.69 -20.66 9.51
C GLY A 148 1.70 -19.51 9.30
N SER A 149 2.94 -19.79 9.64
CA SER A 149 4.11 -18.95 9.36
C SER A 149 5.18 -19.74 8.60
N GLY A 150 6.24 -19.05 8.18
CA GLY A 150 7.35 -19.65 7.45
C GLY A 150 7.43 -19.18 6.00
N ALA A 151 8.61 -19.31 5.41
CA ALA A 151 8.95 -18.77 4.08
C ALA A 151 8.03 -19.21 2.92
N THR A 152 7.29 -20.28 3.07
CA THR A 152 6.35 -20.84 2.07
C THR A 152 4.90 -20.86 2.55
N SER A 153 4.59 -20.25 3.70
CA SER A 153 3.23 -20.16 4.24
C SER A 153 2.30 -19.37 3.33
N ASP A 154 1.00 -19.59 3.47
CA ASP A 154 0.01 -18.80 2.73
C ASP A 154 0.02 -17.33 3.17
N SER A 155 0.37 -17.03 4.43
CA SER A 155 0.59 -15.65 4.88
C SER A 155 1.67 -14.97 4.04
N VAL A 156 2.85 -15.59 3.90
CA VAL A 156 3.94 -15.07 3.05
C VAL A 156 3.51 -14.97 1.58
N ARG A 157 2.81 -15.96 1.05
CA ARG A 157 2.33 -15.92 -0.34
C ARG A 157 1.39 -14.77 -0.62
N LEU A 158 0.49 -14.42 0.33
CA LEU A 158 -0.38 -13.25 0.20
C LEU A 158 0.43 -11.95 0.16
N GLU A 159 1.43 -11.81 1.02
CA GLU A 159 2.29 -10.63 1.04
C GLU A 159 3.07 -10.47 -0.28
N LEU A 160 3.65 -11.56 -0.78
CA LEU A 160 4.40 -11.56 -2.04
C LEU A 160 3.48 -11.28 -3.26
N GLN A 161 2.24 -11.75 -3.22
CA GLN A 161 1.26 -11.42 -4.24
C GLN A 161 0.86 -9.94 -4.17
N ALA A 162 0.73 -9.36 -2.98
CA ALA A 162 0.48 -7.92 -2.82
C ALA A 162 1.64 -7.09 -3.37
N ASP A 163 2.89 -7.52 -3.16
CA ASP A 163 4.07 -6.90 -3.79
C ASP A 163 4.02 -7.00 -5.33
N CYS A 164 3.61 -8.14 -5.87
CA CYS A 164 3.43 -8.32 -7.30
C CYS A 164 2.36 -7.35 -7.84
N TYR A 165 1.23 -7.21 -7.17
CA TYR A 165 0.19 -6.25 -7.54
C TYR A 165 0.68 -4.80 -7.48
N ALA A 166 1.50 -4.45 -6.49
CA ALA A 166 2.16 -3.14 -6.46
C ALA A 166 3.05 -2.93 -7.68
N GLY A 167 3.80 -3.95 -8.10
CA GLY A 167 4.60 -3.91 -9.32
C GLY A 167 3.75 -3.74 -10.59
N ILE A 168 2.62 -4.44 -10.69
CA ILE A 168 1.67 -4.30 -11.81
C ILE A 168 1.17 -2.86 -11.90
N TRP A 169 0.84 -2.23 -10.77
CA TRP A 169 0.47 -0.82 -10.77
C TRP A 169 1.59 0.06 -11.31
N VAL A 170 2.85 -0.12 -10.89
CA VAL A 170 3.99 0.65 -11.41
C VAL A 170 4.12 0.51 -12.93
N ASN A 171 3.90 -0.71 -13.46
CA ASN A 171 3.93 -0.97 -14.91
C ASN A 171 2.92 -0.10 -15.67
N HIS A 172 1.69 0.04 -15.16
CA HIS A 172 0.58 0.69 -15.85
C HIS A 172 0.41 2.17 -15.48
N ALA A 173 0.90 2.62 -14.33
CA ALA A 173 0.60 3.94 -13.76
C ALA A 173 0.94 5.13 -14.68
N SER A 174 2.02 5.02 -15.45
CA SER A 174 2.44 6.10 -16.38
C SER A 174 1.71 6.08 -17.73
N SER A 175 0.86 5.11 -17.98
CA SER A 175 0.08 4.96 -19.21
C SER A 175 -1.43 4.99 -19.00
N THR A 176 -1.88 4.81 -17.75
CA THR A 176 -3.31 4.89 -17.40
C THR A 176 -3.72 6.33 -17.13
N PRO A 177 -4.64 6.91 -17.91
CA PRO A 177 -5.05 8.29 -17.73
C PRO A 177 -5.93 8.46 -16.49
N ASP A 178 -5.75 9.58 -15.82
CA ASP A 178 -6.72 10.12 -14.88
C ASP A 178 -8.04 10.40 -15.62
N PRO A 179 -9.16 9.88 -15.14
CA PRO A 179 -10.47 10.07 -15.79
C PRO A 179 -10.89 11.54 -15.95
N ASP A 180 -10.46 12.41 -15.05
CA ASP A 180 -10.84 13.82 -15.03
C ASP A 180 -9.98 14.70 -15.96
N THR A 181 -8.70 14.41 -16.06
CA THR A 181 -7.73 15.21 -16.83
C THR A 181 -7.31 14.59 -18.15
N GLY A 182 -7.51 13.30 -18.33
CA GLY A 182 -7.05 12.52 -19.47
C GLY A 182 -5.52 12.35 -19.54
N LYS A 183 -4.78 12.71 -18.48
CA LYS A 183 -3.33 12.54 -18.38
C LYS A 183 -3.02 11.54 -17.26
N PRO A 184 -1.95 10.76 -17.37
CA PRO A 184 -1.54 9.90 -16.27
C PRO A 184 -1.23 10.71 -15.01
N PHE A 185 -1.58 10.15 -13.84
CA PHE A 185 -1.23 10.75 -12.53
C PHE A 185 0.27 10.81 -12.30
N LEU A 186 1.01 9.86 -12.88
CA LEU A 186 2.43 9.69 -12.67
C LEU A 186 3.18 9.68 -13.99
N ASN A 187 4.38 10.25 -13.99
CA ASN A 187 5.34 10.05 -15.05
C ASN A 187 5.95 8.65 -14.93
N ARG A 188 6.53 8.16 -16.03
CA ARG A 188 7.28 6.91 -15.98
C ARG A 188 8.43 7.03 -14.98
N PRO A 189 8.50 6.13 -13.97
CA PRO A 189 9.55 6.19 -12.98
C PRO A 189 10.94 6.05 -13.59
N SER A 190 11.90 6.81 -13.09
CA SER A 190 13.31 6.66 -13.39
C SER A 190 13.90 5.40 -12.74
N SER A 191 15.06 4.97 -13.22
CA SER A 191 15.76 3.84 -12.60
C SER A 191 16.12 4.10 -11.14
N GLU A 192 16.33 5.35 -10.75
CA GLU A 192 16.65 5.74 -9.38
C GLU A 192 15.44 5.66 -8.47
N GLU A 193 14.29 6.11 -8.93
CA GLU A 193 13.01 5.95 -8.22
C GLU A 193 12.64 4.48 -8.04
N ILE A 194 12.79 3.66 -9.09
CA ILE A 194 12.58 2.20 -9.00
C ILE A 194 13.53 1.58 -7.96
N LYS A 195 14.80 1.98 -7.94
CA LYS A 195 15.76 1.51 -6.94
C LYS A 195 15.33 1.88 -5.51
N GLY A 196 14.78 3.08 -5.31
CA GLY A 196 14.23 3.51 -4.03
C GLY A 196 13.08 2.61 -3.58
N ALA A 197 12.13 2.31 -4.46
CA ALA A 197 11.01 1.42 -4.18
C ALA A 197 11.45 -0.03 -3.89
N LEU A 198 12.44 -0.55 -4.64
CA LEU A 198 13.04 -1.86 -4.37
C LEU A 198 13.72 -1.89 -3.00
N GLY A 199 14.42 -0.80 -2.62
CA GLY A 199 15.01 -0.65 -1.29
C GLY A 199 13.97 -0.64 -0.17
N ALA A 200 12.80 -0.05 -0.40
CA ALA A 200 11.67 -0.12 0.54
C ALA A 200 11.14 -1.55 0.68
N ALA A 201 10.94 -2.26 -0.44
CA ALA A 201 10.51 -3.66 -0.43
C ALA A 201 11.51 -4.56 0.31
N GLU A 202 12.81 -4.33 0.13
CA GLU A 202 13.88 -5.03 0.85
C GLU A 202 13.82 -4.74 2.35
N ALA A 203 13.68 -3.49 2.74
CA ALA A 203 13.69 -3.06 4.13
C ALA A 203 12.54 -3.62 4.97
N VAL A 204 11.39 -3.91 4.35
CA VAL A 204 10.24 -4.49 5.03
C VAL A 204 10.19 -6.03 4.96
N GLY A 205 11.22 -6.68 4.48
CA GLY A 205 11.38 -8.14 4.55
C GLY A 205 11.63 -8.64 5.97
N ASP A 206 11.07 -9.81 6.32
CA ASP A 206 11.17 -10.39 7.66
C ASP A 206 12.64 -10.65 8.07
N ASP A 207 13.49 -11.07 7.14
CA ASP A 207 14.91 -11.29 7.37
C ASP A 207 15.65 -9.99 7.76
N HIS A 208 15.38 -8.90 7.04
CA HIS A 208 15.94 -7.59 7.34
C HIS A 208 15.48 -7.06 8.71
N ILE A 209 14.16 -7.15 8.97
CA ILE A 209 13.59 -6.71 10.25
C ILE A 209 14.15 -7.54 11.42
N GLN A 210 14.24 -8.85 11.28
CA GLN A 210 14.74 -9.74 12.32
C GLN A 210 16.24 -9.53 12.58
N GLU A 211 17.06 -9.37 11.54
CA GLU A 211 18.49 -9.09 11.67
C GLU A 211 18.74 -7.78 12.43
N ARG A 212 18.00 -6.72 12.07
CA ARG A 212 18.13 -5.43 12.78
C ARG A 212 17.60 -5.46 14.21
N ALA A 213 16.55 -6.22 14.49
CA ALA A 213 15.93 -6.25 15.81
C ALA A 213 16.59 -7.25 16.77
N LYS A 214 17.08 -8.40 16.27
CA LYS A 214 17.50 -9.54 17.07
C LYS A 214 18.92 -10.03 16.75
N GLY A 215 19.54 -9.58 15.64
CA GLY A 215 20.85 -10.02 15.17
C GLY A 215 20.86 -11.46 14.67
N HIS A 216 19.73 -12.08 14.38
CA HIS A 216 19.61 -13.39 13.76
C HIS A 216 18.30 -13.54 13.01
N VAL A 217 18.28 -14.41 12.01
CA VAL A 217 17.14 -14.68 11.14
C VAL A 217 16.56 -16.06 11.45
N ASP A 218 15.23 -16.14 11.56
CA ASP A 218 14.46 -17.38 11.75
C ASP A 218 13.30 -17.42 10.74
N SER A 219 13.52 -18.15 9.64
CA SER A 219 12.55 -18.24 8.54
C SER A 219 11.23 -18.93 8.90
N ASP A 220 11.20 -19.73 9.97
CA ASP A 220 10.00 -20.45 10.37
C ASP A 220 8.95 -19.53 11.00
N THR A 221 9.36 -18.34 11.41
CA THR A 221 8.48 -17.33 12.00
C THR A 221 8.03 -16.25 11.01
N TRP A 222 8.42 -16.34 9.75
CA TRP A 222 8.08 -15.32 8.76
C TRP A 222 6.59 -15.27 8.44
N THR A 223 6.08 -14.06 8.30
CA THR A 223 4.69 -13.77 7.90
C THR A 223 4.60 -12.86 6.69
N HIS A 224 5.69 -12.16 6.32
CA HIS A 224 5.76 -11.20 5.20
C HIS A 224 6.71 -11.65 4.08
N GLY A 225 7.60 -12.58 4.35
CA GLY A 225 8.61 -13.07 3.41
C GLY A 225 9.95 -12.35 3.52
N SER A 226 10.98 -12.93 2.90
CA SER A 226 12.31 -12.33 2.87
C SER A 226 12.39 -11.11 1.97
N SER A 227 13.40 -10.27 2.21
CA SER A 227 13.78 -9.15 1.34
C SER A 227 13.89 -9.58 -0.12
N GLU A 228 14.60 -10.70 -0.39
CA GLU A 228 14.76 -11.25 -1.73
C GLU A 228 13.43 -11.65 -2.37
N GLN A 229 12.55 -12.32 -1.62
CA GLN A 229 11.22 -12.71 -2.11
C GLN A 229 10.39 -11.48 -2.46
N ARG A 230 10.34 -10.48 -1.58
CA ARG A 230 9.57 -9.25 -1.77
C ARG A 230 10.04 -8.47 -3.00
N VAL A 231 11.34 -8.21 -3.12
CA VAL A 231 11.95 -7.56 -4.29
C VAL A 231 11.66 -8.32 -5.58
N ARG A 232 11.79 -9.66 -5.55
CA ARG A 232 11.53 -10.51 -6.70
C ARG A 232 10.09 -10.38 -7.20
N TRP A 233 9.11 -10.44 -6.31
CA TRP A 233 7.70 -10.41 -6.72
C TRP A 233 7.24 -9.01 -7.14
N PHE A 234 7.70 -7.98 -6.48
CA PHE A 234 7.51 -6.60 -6.93
C PHE A 234 8.08 -6.39 -8.34
N THR A 235 9.32 -6.82 -8.57
CA THR A 235 9.97 -6.76 -9.89
C THR A 235 9.22 -7.58 -10.94
N THR A 236 8.71 -8.75 -10.58
CA THR A 236 7.93 -9.59 -11.48
C THR A 236 6.67 -8.87 -11.94
N GLY A 237 5.91 -8.28 -11.03
CA GLY A 237 4.73 -7.48 -11.37
C GLY A 237 5.06 -6.28 -12.25
N MET A 238 6.12 -5.54 -11.90
CA MET A 238 6.57 -4.37 -12.66
C MET A 238 6.99 -4.71 -14.09
N ASN A 239 7.63 -5.85 -14.30
CA ASN A 239 8.08 -6.26 -15.63
C ASN A 239 6.97 -6.89 -16.47
N SER A 240 6.07 -7.65 -15.86
CA SER A 240 4.99 -8.33 -16.59
C SER A 240 3.76 -7.47 -16.83
N GLY A 241 3.39 -6.63 -15.85
CA GLY A 241 2.11 -5.92 -15.84
C GLY A 241 0.89 -6.84 -15.82
N SER A 242 1.07 -8.13 -15.47
CA SER A 242 0.04 -9.15 -15.57
C SER A 242 -0.37 -9.70 -14.20
N VAL A 243 -1.68 -9.83 -13.98
CA VAL A 243 -2.31 -10.40 -12.79
C VAL A 243 -2.10 -11.90 -12.72
#